data_a8761b5bc3e437e71e8cd23811b2f1c5
#
_entry.id   a8761b5bc3e437e71e8cd23811b2f1c5
#
_cell.length_a   1.000
_cell.length_b   1.000
_cell.length_c   1.000
_cell.angle_alpha   90.00
_cell.angle_beta   90.00
_cell.angle_gamma   90.00
#
_symmetry.space_group_name_H-M   'P 1'
#
loop_
_entity.id
_entity.type
_entity.pdbx_description
1 polymer ?
#
loop_
_entity_poly.entity_id
_entity_poly.type
_entity_poly.pdbx_seq_one_letter_code
_entity_poly.pdbx_strand_id
1 'polypeptide(L)'
;MMKNLTLEHIAAACHGTYYGSEEKKSQCIEAVTTDSRKVERGCLFVPIVGARADGHKFIDQVMKQGALATLSERPLGEVDFPYIQVESSLQAVKDLAAYYLEQLQIPVVGITGSVGKTSTKEMIAAVLEQKFQVLKTLGNFNNELGLPLTVFRLREEDEIAVLEMGISDFGEMHRLASIAQPNTCVITNIGTCHLENLGDRDGVLKAKTEVFDHLKPDATVILNGDDDKLVTVKEVQGRRPIYFGLNEEFPLYADEIESKGLKGIACRIHTPKGTFSVVV
;
A
#
# COMPACT_ATOMS: atom_id res chain seq x y z
N MET A 1 20.34 -0.34 3.79
CA MET A 1 19.89 0.29 5.06
C MET A 1 18.56 1.00 4.78
N MET A 2 17.57 0.90 5.64
CA MET A 2 16.32 1.63 5.48
C MET A 2 16.47 3.08 5.96
N LYS A 3 16.01 4.06 5.17
CA LYS A 3 16.20 5.48 5.45
C LYS A 3 15.56 5.88 6.78
N ASN A 4 16.34 6.49 7.66
CA ASN A 4 15.90 7.03 8.95
C ASN A 4 15.18 6.03 9.88
N LEU A 5 15.33 4.72 9.71
CA LEU A 5 14.75 3.72 10.60
C LEU A 5 15.77 3.23 11.65
N THR A 6 16.14 4.12 12.57
CA THR A 6 16.86 3.73 13.79
C THR A 6 15.88 3.10 14.80
N LEU A 7 16.40 2.35 15.78
CA LEU A 7 15.54 1.76 16.82
C LEU A 7 14.80 2.81 17.64
N GLU A 8 15.36 4.00 17.80
CA GLU A 8 14.69 5.15 18.43
C GLU A 8 13.52 5.65 17.60
N HIS A 9 13.73 5.85 16.29
CA HIS A 9 12.66 6.28 15.38
C HIS A 9 11.54 5.24 15.29
N ILE A 10 11.89 3.95 15.30
CA ILE A 10 10.90 2.86 15.31
C ILE A 10 10.08 2.89 16.59
N ALA A 11 10.72 3.05 17.75
CA ALA A 11 10.01 3.15 19.03
C ALA A 11 9.03 4.33 19.03
N ALA A 12 9.47 5.50 18.55
CA ALA A 12 8.62 6.68 18.44
C ALA A 12 7.45 6.47 17.45
N ALA A 13 7.73 5.96 16.25
CA ALA A 13 6.72 5.72 15.21
C ALA A 13 5.67 4.69 15.63
N CYS A 14 6.06 3.67 16.37
CA CYS A 14 5.17 2.62 16.86
C CYS A 14 4.53 2.94 18.22
N HIS A 15 4.74 4.13 18.77
CA HIS A 15 4.31 4.51 20.13
C HIS A 15 4.75 3.50 21.20
N GLY A 16 5.92 2.89 20.98
CA GLY A 16 6.46 1.81 21.81
C GLY A 16 7.54 2.29 22.79
N THR A 17 7.87 1.43 23.73
CA THR A 17 8.95 1.63 24.68
C THR A 17 10.17 0.81 24.28
N TYR A 18 11.30 1.48 24.08
CA TYR A 18 12.56 0.81 23.77
C TYR A 18 13.20 0.19 25.01
N TYR A 19 13.69 -1.02 24.88
CA TYR A 19 14.50 -1.74 25.83
C TYR A 19 15.78 -2.24 25.18
N GLY A 20 16.94 -1.84 25.73
CA GLY A 20 18.25 -2.17 25.20
C GLY A 20 19.31 -1.15 25.62
N SER A 21 20.55 -1.31 25.13
CA SER A 21 21.61 -0.36 25.41
C SER A 21 21.41 0.94 24.61
N GLU A 22 21.85 2.07 25.17
CA GLU A 22 21.78 3.38 24.48
C GLU A 22 22.58 3.38 23.16
N GLU A 23 23.69 2.64 23.09
CA GLU A 23 24.51 2.53 21.88
C GLU A 23 23.75 1.91 20.69
N LYS A 24 22.80 1.02 20.96
CA LYS A 24 22.00 0.37 19.89
C LYS A 24 20.83 1.22 19.43
N LYS A 25 20.38 2.21 20.20
CA LYS A 25 19.24 3.06 19.87
C LYS A 25 19.36 3.76 18.50
N SER A 26 20.57 4.20 18.17
CA SER A 26 20.87 4.90 16.91
C SER A 26 21.15 3.97 15.72
N GLN A 27 21.14 2.64 15.93
CA GLN A 27 21.37 1.69 14.85
C GLN A 27 20.15 1.62 13.92
N CYS A 28 20.40 1.73 12.61
CA CYS A 28 19.38 1.57 11.58
C CYS A 28 19.17 0.10 11.24
N ILE A 29 17.93 -0.26 10.97
CA ILE A 29 17.58 -1.58 10.46
C ILE A 29 17.85 -1.69 8.94
N GLU A 30 18.03 -2.92 8.46
CA GLU A 30 18.19 -3.21 7.02
C GLU A 30 16.88 -3.59 6.36
N ALA A 31 15.98 -4.24 7.09
CA ALA A 31 14.69 -4.73 6.61
C ALA A 31 13.69 -4.91 7.77
N VAL A 32 12.43 -5.08 7.43
CA VAL A 32 11.37 -5.49 8.36
C VAL A 32 10.78 -6.82 7.88
N THR A 33 10.62 -7.78 8.79
CA THR A 33 9.99 -9.06 8.47
C THR A 33 9.03 -9.52 9.56
N THR A 34 7.93 -10.13 9.15
CA THR A 34 6.97 -10.82 10.03
C THR A 34 7.11 -12.36 9.94
N ASP A 35 7.96 -12.85 9.02
CA ASP A 35 8.18 -14.28 8.79
C ASP A 35 9.53 -14.69 9.38
N SER A 36 9.51 -15.50 10.45
CA SER A 36 10.70 -15.99 11.13
C SER A 36 11.64 -16.86 10.25
N ARG A 37 11.17 -17.29 9.09
CA ARG A 37 11.97 -18.06 8.10
C ARG A 37 12.73 -17.17 7.12
N LYS A 38 12.37 -15.87 7.07
CA LYS A 38 12.94 -14.85 6.17
C LYS A 38 13.75 -13.79 6.92
N VAL A 39 14.33 -14.19 8.02
CA VAL A 39 15.19 -13.30 8.83
C VAL A 39 16.49 -13.05 8.11
N GLU A 40 16.80 -11.78 7.90
CA GLU A 40 18.08 -11.30 7.38
C GLU A 40 18.84 -10.59 8.48
N ARG A 41 20.17 -10.55 8.37
CA ARG A 41 21.01 -9.85 9.34
C ARG A 41 20.65 -8.36 9.40
N GLY A 42 20.48 -7.85 10.61
CA GLY A 42 20.15 -6.43 10.81
C GLY A 42 18.66 -6.08 10.62
N CYS A 43 17.77 -7.05 10.39
CA CYS A 43 16.33 -6.79 10.27
C CYS A 43 15.66 -6.50 11.62
N LEU A 44 14.52 -5.84 11.56
CA LEU A 44 13.52 -5.80 12.63
C LEU A 44 12.55 -6.97 12.44
N PHE A 45 12.41 -7.81 13.44
CA PHE A 45 11.36 -8.83 13.45
C PHE A 45 10.10 -8.30 14.10
N VAL A 46 8.94 -8.50 13.44
CA VAL A 46 7.63 -8.12 13.97
C VAL A 46 6.79 -9.38 14.19
N PRO A 47 6.68 -9.85 15.43
CA PRO A 47 5.86 -11.03 15.75
C PRO A 47 4.38 -10.66 15.63
N ILE A 48 3.65 -11.34 14.75
CA ILE A 48 2.20 -11.18 14.62
C ILE A 48 1.51 -12.32 15.36
N VAL A 49 0.51 -11.98 16.17
CA VAL A 49 -0.40 -12.95 16.79
C VAL A 49 -1.49 -13.28 15.78
N GLY A 50 -1.41 -14.45 15.18
CA GLY A 50 -2.39 -14.94 14.22
C GLY A 50 -3.27 -16.04 14.80
N ALA A 51 -4.35 -16.38 14.10
CA ALA A 51 -5.31 -17.41 14.52
C ALA A 51 -4.67 -18.80 14.78
N ARG A 52 -3.55 -19.12 14.11
CA ARG A 52 -2.90 -20.43 14.19
C ARG A 52 -1.59 -20.44 14.98
N ALA A 53 -0.95 -19.30 15.14
CA ALA A 53 0.35 -19.20 15.77
C ALA A 53 0.60 -17.80 16.34
N ASP A 54 1.26 -17.76 17.51
CA ASP A 54 1.81 -16.56 18.10
C ASP A 54 3.28 -16.41 17.63
N GLY A 55 3.57 -15.32 16.89
CA GLY A 55 4.90 -15.02 16.37
C GLY A 55 5.95 -14.81 17.46
N HIS A 56 5.56 -14.42 18.68
CA HIS A 56 6.48 -14.15 19.78
C HIS A 56 7.32 -15.37 20.18
N LYS A 57 6.81 -16.58 19.99
CA LYS A 57 7.57 -17.81 20.25
C LYS A 57 8.84 -17.98 19.41
N PHE A 58 8.97 -17.21 18.33
CA PHE A 58 10.13 -17.27 17.44
C PHE A 58 11.19 -16.20 17.75
N ILE A 59 10.97 -15.31 18.73
CA ILE A 59 11.86 -14.19 19.03
C ILE A 59 13.29 -14.68 19.28
N ASP A 60 13.50 -15.62 20.19
CA ASP A 60 14.84 -16.14 20.51
C ASP A 60 15.54 -16.76 19.29
N GLN A 61 14.77 -17.44 18.44
CA GLN A 61 15.29 -18.02 17.20
C GLN A 61 15.75 -16.95 16.22
N VAL A 62 14.93 -15.95 15.97
CA VAL A 62 15.24 -14.89 14.96
C VAL A 62 16.39 -13.99 15.43
N MET A 63 16.49 -13.74 16.73
CA MET A 63 17.63 -13.00 17.29
C MET A 63 18.95 -13.75 17.10
N LYS A 64 18.95 -15.08 17.31
CA LYS A 64 20.10 -15.94 17.01
C LYS A 64 20.46 -16.02 15.53
N GLN A 65 19.49 -15.79 14.62
CA GLN A 65 19.70 -15.73 13.18
C GLN A 65 20.27 -14.38 12.71
N GLY A 66 20.35 -13.37 13.59
CA GLY A 66 20.99 -12.08 13.32
C GLY A 66 20.03 -10.91 13.13
N ALA A 67 18.76 -11.04 13.54
CA ALA A 67 17.89 -9.87 13.64
C ALA A 67 18.53 -8.82 14.57
N LEU A 68 18.40 -7.54 14.24
CA LEU A 68 18.93 -6.44 15.06
C LEU A 68 18.07 -6.24 16.30
N ALA A 69 16.76 -6.27 16.13
CA ALA A 69 15.77 -6.05 17.18
C ALA A 69 14.45 -6.77 16.86
N THR A 70 13.57 -6.82 17.84
CA THR A 70 12.20 -7.30 17.67
C THR A 70 11.19 -6.33 18.27
N LEU A 71 9.96 -6.31 17.75
CA LEU A 71 8.81 -5.80 18.51
C LEU A 71 8.34 -6.89 19.49
N SER A 72 7.59 -6.49 20.53
CA SER A 72 6.89 -7.42 21.42
C SER A 72 5.67 -6.76 22.03
N GLU A 73 4.55 -7.49 22.09
CA GLU A 73 3.33 -7.05 22.78
C GLU A 73 3.38 -7.30 24.31
N ARG A 74 4.46 -7.88 24.80
CA ARG A 74 4.66 -8.22 26.21
C ARG A 74 6.10 -7.97 26.64
N PRO A 75 6.36 -7.73 27.94
CA PRO A 75 7.71 -7.66 28.47
C PRO A 75 8.48 -8.96 28.19
N LEU A 76 9.74 -8.84 27.74
CA LEU A 76 10.62 -10.00 27.51
C LEU A 76 11.56 -10.29 28.70
N GLY A 77 11.50 -9.45 29.76
CA GLY A 77 12.39 -9.57 30.91
C GLY A 77 13.83 -9.17 30.57
N GLU A 78 14.79 -9.78 31.26
CA GLU A 78 16.21 -9.56 30.99
C GLU A 78 16.63 -10.36 29.74
N VAL A 79 16.92 -9.65 28.66
CA VAL A 79 17.41 -10.20 27.39
C VAL A 79 18.66 -9.42 26.94
N ASP A 80 19.54 -10.08 26.18
CA ASP A 80 20.81 -9.51 25.70
C ASP A 80 20.69 -8.78 24.34
N PHE A 81 19.48 -8.65 23.83
CA PHE A 81 19.17 -7.98 22.56
C PHE A 81 18.14 -6.85 22.75
N PRO A 82 18.15 -5.85 21.88
CA PRO A 82 17.17 -4.76 21.95
C PRO A 82 15.79 -5.22 21.48
N TYR A 83 14.75 -4.72 22.14
CA TYR A 83 13.37 -4.86 21.69
C TYR A 83 12.57 -3.60 21.95
N ILE A 84 11.46 -3.46 21.24
CA ILE A 84 10.51 -2.36 21.41
C ILE A 84 9.18 -2.97 21.83
N GLN A 85 8.73 -2.63 23.02
CA GLN A 85 7.43 -3.06 23.52
C GLN A 85 6.34 -2.17 22.95
N VAL A 86 5.33 -2.77 22.34
CA VAL A 86 4.18 -2.10 21.72
C VAL A 86 2.88 -2.70 22.25
N GLU A 87 1.78 -1.98 22.12
CA GLU A 87 0.46 -2.50 22.51
C GLU A 87 -0.04 -3.54 21.49
N SER A 88 0.18 -3.32 20.20
CA SER A 88 -0.20 -4.23 19.11
C SER A 88 0.86 -4.23 18.02
N SER A 89 1.42 -5.39 17.72
CA SER A 89 2.39 -5.57 16.63
C SER A 89 1.76 -5.29 15.26
N LEU A 90 0.49 -5.61 15.08
CA LEU A 90 -0.22 -5.34 13.83
C LEU A 90 -0.44 -3.83 13.63
N GLN A 91 -0.77 -3.08 14.69
CA GLN A 91 -0.87 -1.62 14.58
C GLN A 91 0.52 -1.01 14.38
N ALA A 92 1.50 -1.44 15.15
CA ALA A 92 2.88 -0.95 15.05
C ALA A 92 3.47 -1.11 13.64
N VAL A 93 3.18 -2.23 12.94
CA VAL A 93 3.66 -2.42 11.56
C VAL A 93 3.02 -1.44 10.58
N LYS A 94 1.76 -1.06 10.81
CA LYS A 94 1.06 -0.03 10.00
C LYS A 94 1.64 1.35 10.24
N ASP A 95 1.79 1.73 11.50
CA ASP A 95 2.34 3.04 11.90
C ASP A 95 3.77 3.21 11.40
N LEU A 96 4.59 2.16 11.53
CA LEU A 96 5.96 2.15 11.03
C LEU A 96 6.02 2.28 9.50
N ALA A 97 5.10 1.64 8.77
CA ALA A 97 5.03 1.76 7.31
C ALA A 97 4.63 3.16 6.86
N ALA A 98 3.65 3.77 7.53
CA ALA A 98 3.25 5.15 7.27
C ALA A 98 4.42 6.11 7.52
N TYR A 99 5.08 5.99 8.67
CA TYR A 99 6.28 6.76 9.00
C TYR A 99 7.38 6.59 7.94
N TYR A 100 7.69 5.35 7.56
CA TYR A 100 8.75 5.09 6.58
C TYR A 100 8.45 5.70 5.21
N LEU A 101 7.21 5.56 4.73
CA LEU A 101 6.78 6.14 3.47
C LEU A 101 6.88 7.68 3.50
N GLU A 102 6.54 8.29 4.62
CA GLU A 102 6.72 9.73 4.82
C GLU A 102 8.20 10.16 4.76
N GLN A 103 9.13 9.37 5.31
CA GLN A 103 10.56 9.68 5.24
C GLN A 103 11.12 9.65 3.81
N LEU A 104 10.55 8.82 2.93
CA LEU A 104 10.96 8.70 1.53
C LEU A 104 10.48 9.87 0.67
N GLN A 105 9.32 10.47 1.00
CA GLN A 105 8.71 11.61 0.30
C GLN A 105 8.49 11.37 -1.21
N ILE A 106 8.27 10.13 -1.60
CA ILE A 106 8.00 9.77 -3.00
C ILE A 106 6.50 9.84 -3.31
N PRO A 107 6.11 10.11 -4.57
CA PRO A 107 4.73 10.04 -5.01
C PRO A 107 4.17 8.61 -4.90
N VAL A 108 2.91 8.52 -4.50
CA VAL A 108 2.17 7.26 -4.38
C VAL A 108 0.97 7.27 -5.32
N VAL A 109 0.88 6.25 -6.16
CA VAL A 109 -0.32 5.91 -6.92
C VAL A 109 -1.06 4.80 -6.19
N GLY A 110 -2.19 5.12 -5.59
CA GLY A 110 -3.07 4.17 -4.91
C GLY A 110 -4.14 3.64 -5.85
N ILE A 111 -4.31 2.32 -5.92
CA ILE A 111 -5.27 1.68 -6.84
C ILE A 111 -6.21 0.80 -6.05
N THR A 112 -7.51 1.01 -6.21
CA THR A 112 -8.54 0.13 -5.67
C THR A 112 -9.64 -0.14 -6.70
N GLY A 113 -10.63 -0.94 -6.32
CA GLY A 113 -11.77 -1.32 -7.15
C GLY A 113 -12.21 -2.77 -6.86
N SER A 114 -13.34 -3.16 -7.40
CA SER A 114 -13.84 -4.53 -7.21
C SER A 114 -13.05 -5.54 -8.03
N VAL A 115 -12.81 -5.25 -9.30
CA VAL A 115 -12.02 -6.07 -10.24
C VAL A 115 -11.03 -5.20 -11.01
N GLY A 116 -10.01 -5.82 -11.61
CA GLY A 116 -9.04 -5.13 -12.48
C GLY A 116 -7.93 -4.38 -11.76
N LYS A 117 -7.88 -4.35 -10.43
CA LYS A 117 -6.83 -3.67 -9.65
C LYS A 117 -5.42 -4.07 -10.07
N THR A 118 -5.14 -5.37 -10.09
CA THR A 118 -3.82 -5.90 -10.40
C THR A 118 -3.41 -5.60 -11.83
N SER A 119 -4.31 -5.79 -12.81
CA SER A 119 -4.03 -5.45 -14.21
C SER A 119 -3.76 -3.96 -14.39
N THR A 120 -4.56 -3.10 -13.77
CA THR A 120 -4.37 -1.64 -13.78
C THR A 120 -3.05 -1.24 -13.13
N LYS A 121 -2.70 -1.84 -12.01
CA LYS A 121 -1.40 -1.66 -11.33
C LYS A 121 -0.23 -2.01 -12.25
N GLU A 122 -0.29 -3.17 -12.91
CA GLU A 122 0.79 -3.61 -13.80
C GLU A 122 0.93 -2.67 -15.01
N MET A 123 -0.18 -2.23 -15.61
CA MET A 123 -0.15 -1.27 -16.73
C MET A 123 0.40 0.07 -16.32
N ILE A 124 -0.05 0.63 -15.19
CA ILE A 124 0.45 1.92 -14.69
C ILE A 124 1.94 1.82 -14.40
N ALA A 125 2.38 0.75 -13.71
CA ALA A 125 3.78 0.55 -13.40
C ALA A 125 4.63 0.42 -14.67
N ALA A 126 4.20 -0.39 -15.65
CA ALA A 126 4.92 -0.57 -16.91
C ALA A 126 5.13 0.74 -17.69
N VAL A 127 4.15 1.65 -17.66
CA VAL A 127 4.28 2.99 -18.28
C VAL A 127 5.25 3.87 -17.49
N LEU A 128 5.13 3.89 -16.15
CA LEU A 128 5.99 4.70 -15.30
C LEU A 128 7.45 4.22 -15.31
N GLU A 129 7.67 2.90 -15.36
CA GLU A 129 9.01 2.26 -15.45
C GLU A 129 9.81 2.69 -16.69
N GLN A 130 9.16 3.29 -17.72
CA GLN A 130 9.87 3.85 -18.87
C GLN A 130 10.72 5.08 -18.51
N LYS A 131 10.47 5.68 -17.34
CA LYS A 131 11.14 6.91 -16.92
C LYS A 131 11.61 6.92 -15.47
N PHE A 132 10.95 6.18 -14.59
CA PHE A 132 11.14 6.23 -13.15
C PHE A 132 11.52 4.86 -12.59
N GLN A 133 12.23 4.86 -11.47
CA GLN A 133 12.36 3.67 -10.64
C GLN A 133 11.05 3.47 -9.87
N VAL A 134 10.34 2.39 -10.18
CA VAL A 134 8.99 2.14 -9.65
C VAL A 134 8.97 0.91 -8.76
N LEU A 135 8.54 1.08 -7.51
CA LEU A 135 8.15 -0.06 -6.69
C LEU A 135 6.64 -0.26 -6.78
N LYS A 136 6.21 -1.50 -7.04
CA LYS A 136 4.79 -1.87 -7.07
C LYS A 136 4.47 -3.01 -6.13
N THR A 137 3.19 -3.08 -5.73
CA THR A 137 2.66 -4.21 -4.96
C THR A 137 2.88 -5.51 -5.71
N LEU A 138 3.51 -6.50 -5.07
CA LEU A 138 3.67 -7.86 -5.60
C LEU A 138 2.51 -8.75 -5.20
N GLY A 139 2.06 -9.58 -6.14
CA GLY A 139 0.97 -10.53 -5.88
C GLY A 139 -0.24 -9.86 -5.26
N ASN A 140 -0.71 -10.39 -4.14
CA ASN A 140 -1.86 -9.92 -3.39
C ASN A 140 -1.50 -9.25 -2.04
N PHE A 141 -0.31 -8.65 -1.92
CA PHE A 141 0.11 -7.90 -0.74
C PHE A 141 -0.58 -6.53 -0.66
N ASN A 142 -1.91 -6.54 -0.69
CA ASN A 142 -2.78 -5.37 -0.82
C ASN A 142 -3.72 -5.13 0.38
N ASN A 143 -3.58 -5.93 1.44
CA ASN A 143 -4.37 -5.85 2.67
C ASN A 143 -3.61 -5.16 3.81
N GLU A 144 -4.18 -5.11 5.02
CA GLU A 144 -3.63 -4.41 6.20
C GLU A 144 -2.26 -4.89 6.68
N LEU A 145 -1.82 -6.09 6.30
CA LEU A 145 -0.46 -6.57 6.55
C LEU A 145 0.40 -6.51 5.29
N GLY A 146 -0.18 -6.83 4.14
CA GLY A 146 0.53 -6.87 2.87
C GLY A 146 1.00 -5.50 2.38
N LEU A 147 0.18 -4.46 2.53
CA LEU A 147 0.55 -3.10 2.15
C LEU A 147 1.76 -2.58 2.94
N PRO A 148 1.82 -2.66 4.29
CA PRO A 148 3.02 -2.35 5.05
C PRO A 148 4.26 -3.11 4.58
N LEU A 149 4.14 -4.42 4.35
CA LEU A 149 5.27 -5.23 3.87
C LEU A 149 5.72 -4.82 2.46
N THR A 150 4.82 -4.32 1.63
CA THR A 150 5.16 -3.73 0.33
C THR A 150 5.93 -2.42 0.52
N VAL A 151 5.47 -1.55 1.42
CA VAL A 151 6.13 -0.27 1.74
C VAL A 151 7.55 -0.49 2.27
N PHE A 152 7.78 -1.49 3.12
CA PHE A 152 9.14 -1.78 3.63
C PHE A 152 10.12 -2.30 2.57
N ARG A 153 9.67 -2.58 1.36
CA ARG A 153 10.55 -2.92 0.23
C ARG A 153 11.08 -1.68 -0.49
N LEU A 154 10.47 -0.51 -0.30
CA LEU A 154 10.95 0.76 -0.86
C LEU A 154 12.37 1.06 -0.39
N ARG A 155 13.14 1.69 -1.27
CA ARG A 155 14.49 2.18 -1.03
C ARG A 155 14.60 3.63 -1.49
N GLU A 156 15.72 4.28 -1.19
CA GLU A 156 15.94 5.69 -1.55
C GLU A 156 16.06 5.92 -3.07
N GLU A 157 16.39 4.89 -3.82
CA GLU A 157 16.43 4.92 -5.28
C GLU A 157 15.06 4.83 -5.95
N ASP A 158 14.02 4.36 -5.22
CA ASP A 158 12.66 4.32 -5.77
C ASP A 158 12.09 5.74 -5.85
N GLU A 159 11.51 6.07 -7.00
CA GLU A 159 10.98 7.40 -7.30
C GLU A 159 9.46 7.46 -7.24
N ILE A 160 8.77 6.33 -7.40
CA ILE A 160 7.30 6.21 -7.36
C ILE A 160 6.90 4.87 -6.74
N ALA A 161 5.89 4.90 -5.88
CA ALA A 161 5.23 3.70 -5.38
C ALA A 161 3.86 3.52 -6.04
N VAL A 162 3.58 2.31 -6.58
CA VAL A 162 2.28 1.92 -7.14
C VAL A 162 1.67 0.86 -6.23
N LEU A 163 0.73 1.29 -5.39
CA LEU A 163 0.20 0.50 -4.30
C LEU A 163 -1.24 0.06 -4.57
N GLU A 164 -1.44 -1.26 -4.66
CA GLU A 164 -2.76 -1.87 -4.74
C GLU A 164 -3.38 -1.95 -3.34
N MET A 165 -4.64 -1.53 -3.19
CA MET A 165 -5.39 -1.54 -1.94
C MET A 165 -6.67 -2.36 -2.09
N GLY A 166 -6.69 -3.51 -1.43
CA GLY A 166 -7.81 -4.46 -1.41
C GLY A 166 -8.51 -4.46 -0.06
N ILE A 167 -9.83 -4.45 -0.08
CA ILE A 167 -10.67 -4.46 1.13
C ILE A 167 -11.79 -5.47 1.01
N SER A 168 -12.26 -5.94 2.15
CA SER A 168 -13.41 -6.82 2.33
C SER A 168 -14.46 -6.27 3.31
N ASP A 169 -14.13 -5.23 4.10
CA ASP A 169 -15.03 -4.64 5.09
C ASP A 169 -14.87 -3.12 5.18
N PHE A 170 -15.83 -2.46 5.83
CA PHE A 170 -15.75 -1.02 6.14
C PHE A 170 -14.57 -0.70 7.06
N GLY A 171 -13.99 0.48 6.88
CA GLY A 171 -12.84 0.96 7.64
C GLY A 171 -11.50 0.36 7.22
N GLU A 172 -11.46 -0.74 6.46
CA GLU A 172 -10.19 -1.29 5.97
C GLU A 172 -9.51 -0.34 4.98
N MET A 173 -10.28 0.29 4.07
CA MET A 173 -9.72 1.26 3.13
C MET A 173 -9.20 2.50 3.84
N HIS A 174 -9.90 2.99 4.86
CA HIS A 174 -9.43 4.09 5.70
C HIS A 174 -8.05 3.77 6.30
N ARG A 175 -7.87 2.57 6.88
CA ARG A 175 -6.59 2.13 7.46
C ARG A 175 -5.48 1.94 6.40
N LEU A 176 -5.80 1.41 5.22
CA LEU A 176 -4.83 1.29 4.13
C LEU A 176 -4.42 2.66 3.59
N ALA A 177 -5.39 3.54 3.40
CA ALA A 177 -5.15 4.88 2.87
C ALA A 177 -4.38 5.77 3.85
N SER A 178 -4.54 5.60 5.17
CA SER A 178 -3.74 6.30 6.16
C SER A 178 -2.25 5.96 6.07
N ILE A 179 -1.91 4.76 5.61
CA ILE A 179 -0.53 4.35 5.33
C ILE A 179 -0.06 4.91 3.99
N ALA A 180 -0.83 4.68 2.93
CA ALA A 180 -0.43 4.98 1.55
C ALA A 180 -0.44 6.47 1.23
N GLN A 181 -1.38 7.22 1.76
CA GLN A 181 -1.61 8.65 1.53
C GLN A 181 -1.41 9.06 0.06
N PRO A 182 -2.24 8.56 -0.88
CA PRO A 182 -1.96 8.68 -2.30
C PRO A 182 -1.91 10.13 -2.81
N ASN A 183 -0.95 10.41 -3.71
CA ASN A 183 -0.93 11.61 -4.55
C ASN A 183 -1.83 11.43 -5.80
N THR A 184 -2.02 10.19 -6.21
CA THR A 184 -2.95 9.82 -7.29
C THR A 184 -3.75 8.60 -6.84
N CYS A 185 -5.08 8.69 -6.90
CA CYS A 185 -5.99 7.60 -6.55
C CYS A 185 -6.75 7.15 -7.80
N VAL A 186 -6.72 5.85 -8.08
CA VAL A 186 -7.45 5.24 -9.20
C VAL A 186 -8.47 4.24 -8.64
N ILE A 187 -9.75 4.39 -9.01
CA ILE A 187 -10.79 3.40 -8.70
C ILE A 187 -11.29 2.79 -10.01
N THR A 188 -11.08 1.49 -10.17
CA THR A 188 -11.36 0.80 -11.44
C THR A 188 -12.84 0.56 -11.68
N ASN A 189 -13.57 0.10 -10.68
CA ASN A 189 -15.02 -0.13 -10.74
C ASN A 189 -15.61 -0.46 -9.37
N ILE A 190 -16.97 -0.41 -9.29
CA ILE A 190 -17.77 -0.80 -8.15
C ILE A 190 -18.67 -1.99 -8.53
N GLY A 191 -18.17 -3.18 -8.30
CA GLY A 191 -18.89 -4.44 -8.54
C GLY A 191 -19.59 -4.99 -7.29
N THR A 192 -19.84 -6.30 -7.30
CA THR A 192 -20.59 -7.03 -6.25
C THR A 192 -19.69 -7.87 -5.35
N CYS A 193 -18.44 -7.43 -5.13
CA CYS A 193 -17.52 -8.14 -4.23
C CYS A 193 -17.84 -7.84 -2.76
N HIS A 194 -17.64 -8.84 -1.88
CA HIS A 194 -17.76 -8.72 -0.42
C HIS A 194 -19.12 -8.19 0.06
N LEU A 195 -20.23 -8.53 -0.65
CA LEU A 195 -21.58 -8.09 -0.28
C LEU A 195 -22.02 -8.63 1.09
N GLU A 196 -21.47 -9.74 1.54
CA GLU A 196 -21.70 -10.29 2.87
C GLU A 196 -21.35 -9.31 3.99
N ASN A 197 -20.33 -8.45 3.78
CA ASN A 197 -19.89 -7.45 4.75
C ASN A 197 -20.38 -6.03 4.37
N LEU A 198 -20.40 -5.73 3.07
CA LEU A 198 -20.68 -4.38 2.56
C LEU A 198 -22.13 -4.15 2.16
N GLY A 199 -22.97 -5.20 2.18
CA GLY A 199 -24.40 -5.15 1.92
C GLY A 199 -24.73 -5.12 0.42
N ASP A 200 -24.52 -3.99 -0.23
CA ASP A 200 -24.81 -3.77 -1.64
C ASP A 200 -23.70 -2.97 -2.35
N ARG A 201 -23.93 -2.59 -3.62
CA ARG A 201 -22.95 -1.80 -4.39
C ARG A 201 -22.78 -0.37 -3.85
N ASP A 202 -23.75 0.19 -3.15
CA ASP A 202 -23.59 1.49 -2.49
C ASP A 202 -22.67 1.37 -1.27
N GLY A 203 -22.78 0.26 -0.53
CA GLY A 203 -21.83 -0.08 0.52
C GLY A 203 -20.43 -0.30 -0.02
N VAL A 204 -20.27 -0.99 -1.17
CA VAL A 204 -18.97 -1.15 -1.84
C VAL A 204 -18.39 0.19 -2.26
N LEU A 205 -19.20 1.09 -2.83
CA LEU A 205 -18.79 2.46 -3.17
C LEU A 205 -18.32 3.19 -1.92
N LYS A 206 -19.12 3.20 -0.84
CA LYS A 206 -18.81 3.86 0.42
C LYS A 206 -17.47 3.36 0.99
N ALA A 207 -17.31 2.03 1.09
CA ALA A 207 -16.07 1.45 1.63
C ALA A 207 -14.83 1.78 0.80
N LYS A 208 -14.92 1.76 -0.54
CA LYS A 208 -13.76 2.08 -1.39
C LYS A 208 -13.43 3.57 -1.43
N THR A 209 -14.42 4.44 -1.28
CA THR A 209 -14.22 5.89 -1.25
C THR A 209 -13.67 6.41 0.09
N GLU A 210 -13.58 5.58 1.14
CA GLU A 210 -12.82 5.89 2.35
C GLU A 210 -11.35 6.26 2.05
N VAL A 211 -10.81 5.85 0.89
CA VAL A 211 -9.47 6.29 0.44
C VAL A 211 -9.36 7.81 0.33
N PHE A 212 -10.46 8.51 0.09
CA PHE A 212 -10.46 9.96 -0.07
C PHE A 212 -10.17 10.72 1.23
N ASP A 213 -10.34 10.08 2.39
CA ASP A 213 -10.07 10.70 3.70
C ASP A 213 -8.58 10.98 3.93
N HIS A 214 -7.71 10.24 3.22
CA HIS A 214 -6.25 10.28 3.43
C HIS A 214 -5.45 10.65 2.17
N LEU A 215 -6.08 11.25 1.18
CA LEU A 215 -5.36 11.74 0.02
C LEU A 215 -4.42 12.89 0.42
N LYS A 216 -3.24 12.93 -0.22
CA LYS A 216 -2.34 14.08 -0.08
C LYS A 216 -3.02 15.37 -0.57
N PRO A 217 -2.65 16.54 -0.03
CA PRO A 217 -3.06 17.81 -0.63
C PRO A 217 -2.75 17.82 -2.14
N ASP A 218 -3.67 18.33 -2.94
CA ASP A 218 -3.55 18.38 -4.42
C ASP A 218 -3.57 17.01 -5.13
N ALA A 219 -3.99 15.94 -4.45
CA ALA A 219 -4.09 14.64 -5.08
C ALA A 219 -5.02 14.63 -6.30
N THR A 220 -4.67 13.82 -7.29
CA THR A 220 -5.49 13.55 -8.46
C THR A 220 -6.33 12.31 -8.23
N VAL A 221 -7.64 12.41 -8.43
CA VAL A 221 -8.57 11.27 -8.37
C VAL A 221 -9.01 10.91 -9.78
N ILE A 222 -8.82 9.65 -10.17
CA ILE A 222 -9.12 9.10 -11.49
C ILE A 222 -10.15 8.00 -11.34
N LEU A 223 -11.31 8.15 -11.94
CA LEU A 223 -12.46 7.26 -11.79
C LEU A 223 -12.94 6.73 -13.15
N ASN A 224 -13.38 5.48 -13.17
CA ASN A 224 -14.03 4.92 -14.34
C ASN A 224 -15.41 5.57 -14.54
N GLY A 225 -15.56 6.35 -15.62
CA GLY A 225 -16.79 7.04 -15.97
C GLY A 225 -17.85 6.14 -16.58
N ASP A 226 -17.51 4.93 -17.01
CA ASP A 226 -18.46 3.92 -17.49
C ASP A 226 -19.09 3.13 -16.34
N ASP A 227 -18.63 3.33 -15.10
CA ASP A 227 -19.21 2.72 -13.90
C ASP A 227 -20.34 3.61 -13.34
N ASP A 228 -21.56 3.07 -13.28
CA ASP A 228 -22.78 3.78 -12.84
C ASP A 228 -22.72 4.31 -11.41
N LYS A 229 -21.86 3.73 -10.56
CA LYS A 229 -21.65 4.18 -9.18
C LYS A 229 -20.57 5.25 -9.10
N LEU A 230 -19.40 5.04 -9.76
CA LEU A 230 -18.31 6.00 -9.73
C LEU A 230 -18.66 7.33 -10.36
N VAL A 231 -19.47 7.34 -11.43
CA VAL A 231 -19.93 8.58 -12.09
C VAL A 231 -20.80 9.47 -11.19
N THR A 232 -21.30 8.95 -10.05
CA THR A 232 -22.02 9.75 -9.05
C THR A 232 -21.10 10.59 -8.17
N VAL A 233 -19.80 10.28 -8.08
CA VAL A 233 -18.79 11.00 -7.29
C VAL A 233 -18.40 12.27 -8.03
N LYS A 234 -19.06 13.38 -7.82
CA LYS A 234 -18.84 14.64 -8.58
C LYS A 234 -17.68 15.47 -8.06
N GLU A 235 -17.32 15.29 -6.81
CA GLU A 235 -16.30 16.07 -6.13
C GLU A 235 -15.59 15.26 -5.04
N VAL A 236 -14.29 15.46 -4.91
CA VAL A 236 -13.44 14.91 -3.84
C VAL A 236 -12.54 16.03 -3.34
N GLN A 237 -12.63 16.39 -2.06
CA GLN A 237 -11.84 17.46 -1.44
C GLN A 237 -11.88 18.80 -2.23
N GLY A 238 -13.07 19.20 -2.72
CA GLY A 238 -13.26 20.44 -3.46
C GLY A 238 -12.84 20.38 -4.94
N ARG A 239 -12.49 19.19 -5.47
CA ARG A 239 -12.03 19.01 -6.85
C ARG A 239 -12.85 18.00 -7.60
N ARG A 240 -12.99 18.21 -8.89
CA ARG A 240 -13.64 17.23 -9.77
C ARG A 240 -12.70 16.09 -10.09
N PRO A 241 -13.13 14.82 -9.96
CA PRO A 241 -12.38 13.68 -10.43
C PRO A 241 -12.15 13.75 -11.96
N ILE A 242 -11.06 13.15 -12.42
CA ILE A 242 -10.83 12.90 -13.84
C ILE A 242 -11.51 11.57 -14.18
N TYR A 243 -12.46 11.60 -15.11
CA TYR A 243 -13.09 10.38 -15.59
C TYR A 243 -12.37 9.83 -16.81
N PHE A 244 -12.26 8.51 -16.86
CA PHE A 244 -11.83 7.75 -18.04
C PHE A 244 -12.89 6.74 -18.44
N GLY A 245 -12.96 6.36 -19.71
CA GLY A 245 -13.93 5.39 -20.19
C GLY A 245 -14.01 5.29 -21.70
N LEU A 246 -15.17 4.90 -22.21
CA LEU A 246 -15.45 4.75 -23.64
C LEU A 246 -16.22 5.94 -24.20
N ASN A 247 -16.78 6.79 -23.34
CA ASN A 247 -17.52 7.96 -23.79
C ASN A 247 -16.54 9.08 -24.16
N GLU A 248 -16.68 9.64 -25.37
CA GLU A 248 -15.88 10.77 -25.90
C GLU A 248 -16.02 12.08 -25.12
N GLU A 249 -17.04 12.20 -24.26
CA GLU A 249 -17.21 13.34 -23.36
C GLU A 249 -16.20 13.32 -22.19
N PHE A 250 -15.56 12.18 -21.92
CA PHE A 250 -14.53 12.12 -20.90
C PHE A 250 -13.20 12.69 -21.39
N PRO A 251 -12.42 13.34 -20.53
CA PRO A 251 -11.11 13.87 -20.92
C PRO A 251 -10.10 12.76 -21.28
N LEU A 252 -10.35 11.54 -20.85
CA LEU A 252 -9.56 10.34 -21.14
C LEU A 252 -10.51 9.26 -21.64
N TYR A 253 -10.43 8.92 -22.93
CA TYR A 253 -11.29 7.87 -23.49
C TYR A 253 -10.56 7.02 -24.53
N ALA A 254 -11.12 5.85 -24.80
CA ALA A 254 -10.63 4.96 -25.85
C ALA A 254 -11.73 4.64 -26.85
N ASP A 255 -11.35 4.61 -28.13
CA ASP A 255 -12.16 4.15 -29.23
C ASP A 255 -11.43 3.12 -30.11
N GLU A 256 -12.02 2.73 -31.24
CA GLU A 256 -11.45 1.78 -32.20
C GLU A 256 -10.91 0.50 -31.52
N ILE A 257 -11.65 0.00 -30.54
CA ILE A 257 -11.22 -1.16 -29.72
C ILE A 257 -11.39 -2.45 -30.54
N GLU A 258 -10.28 -3.14 -30.76
CA GLU A 258 -10.24 -4.38 -31.52
C GLU A 258 -9.53 -5.47 -30.72
N SER A 259 -10.21 -6.61 -30.52
CA SER A 259 -9.58 -7.79 -29.92
C SER A 259 -8.62 -8.44 -30.93
N LYS A 260 -7.38 -8.60 -30.57
CA LYS A 260 -6.35 -9.34 -31.31
C LYS A 260 -6.20 -10.78 -30.78
N GLY A 261 -7.16 -11.29 -30.03
CA GLY A 261 -7.10 -12.60 -29.39
C GLY A 261 -5.95 -12.69 -28.39
N LEU A 262 -5.09 -13.72 -28.50
CA LEU A 262 -3.93 -13.91 -27.64
C LEU A 262 -2.85 -12.81 -27.78
N LYS A 263 -2.97 -11.94 -28.78
CA LYS A 263 -2.05 -10.81 -28.98
C LYS A 263 -2.52 -9.52 -28.28
N GLY A 264 -3.60 -9.60 -27.49
CA GLY A 264 -4.09 -8.48 -26.69
C GLY A 264 -5.25 -7.71 -27.32
N ILE A 265 -5.37 -6.45 -26.96
CA ILE A 265 -6.41 -5.53 -27.43
C ILE A 265 -5.71 -4.31 -28.04
N ALA A 266 -6.03 -3.99 -29.30
CA ALA A 266 -5.65 -2.72 -29.91
C ALA A 266 -6.74 -1.69 -29.65
N CYS A 267 -6.34 -0.45 -29.34
CA CYS A 267 -7.25 0.68 -29.23
C CYS A 267 -6.55 1.99 -29.52
N ARG A 268 -7.36 3.04 -29.74
CA ARG A 268 -6.90 4.42 -29.80
C ARG A 268 -7.26 5.10 -28.49
N ILE A 269 -6.28 5.71 -27.84
CA ILE A 269 -6.45 6.45 -26.58
C ILE A 269 -6.40 7.93 -26.88
N HIS A 270 -7.40 8.66 -26.37
CA HIS A 270 -7.54 10.11 -26.46
C HIS A 270 -7.25 10.73 -25.09
N THR A 271 -6.41 11.73 -25.07
CA THR A 271 -6.05 12.51 -23.88
C THR A 271 -6.02 14.00 -24.22
N PRO A 272 -6.06 14.90 -23.25
CA PRO A 272 -5.89 16.34 -23.47
C PRO A 272 -4.57 16.72 -24.13
N LYS A 273 -3.57 15.82 -24.12
CA LYS A 273 -2.23 16.06 -24.71
C LYS A 273 -2.07 15.45 -26.10
N GLY A 274 -3.04 14.69 -26.57
CA GLY A 274 -3.01 14.05 -27.89
C GLY A 274 -3.62 12.66 -27.91
N THR A 275 -3.61 12.09 -29.10
CA THR A 275 -4.19 10.78 -29.40
C THR A 275 -3.10 9.84 -29.86
N PHE A 276 -3.14 8.58 -29.40
CA PHE A 276 -2.17 7.55 -29.79
C PHE A 276 -2.80 6.17 -29.80
N SER A 277 -2.29 5.29 -30.65
CA SER A 277 -2.74 3.88 -30.72
C SER A 277 -1.84 3.00 -29.88
N VAL A 278 -2.45 2.05 -29.18
CA VAL A 278 -1.76 1.06 -28.33
C VAL A 278 -2.24 -0.35 -28.60
N VAL A 279 -1.40 -1.32 -28.29
CA VAL A 279 -1.78 -2.73 -28.13
C VAL A 279 -1.40 -3.12 -26.69
N VAL A 280 -2.38 -3.62 -25.96
CA VAL A 280 -2.26 -3.97 -24.54
C VAL A 280 -2.44 -5.47 -24.37
#